data_50cf06c58d7bacaedc0b817ac2b15e28
#
_entry.id   50cf06c58d7bacaedc0b817ac2b15e28
#
_cell.length_a   1.000
_cell.length_b   1.000
_cell.length_c   1.000
_cell.angle_alpha   90.00
_cell.angle_beta   90.00
_cell.angle_gamma   90.00
#
_symmetry.space_group_name_H-M   'P 1'
#
loop_
_entity.id
_entity.type
_entity.pdbx_description
1 polymer ?
#
loop_
_entity_poly.entity_id
_entity_poly.type
_entity_poly.pdbx_seq_one_letter_code
_entity_poly.pdbx_strand_id
1 'polypeptide(L)'
;KKFLLIENQNKSDLIEIHNRPIYLNYLTKELSNRNYILYFHNDPLSMNGSASINDRIFLLKNCYRIVFNSNWSKKRFLEGMSSDAINSEKLIVIHQSAAKNKVDIKKKQKIITFVGKLNRSKGYDLFGKAVLKILKKYSEWKVFVAGDEPRDKIYFNHKRLIKLGFIKHAGIIDLYKKTSIAVVCSRWEEPFGRTSLEASANGCAVIISNRGGLPETLTNGVILKKLNVKEIYERIEKL
;
A
#
# COMPACT_ATOMS: atom_id res chain seq x y z
N LYS A 1 -4.88 9.41 -28.31
CA LYS A 1 -5.25 9.25 -29.76
C LYS A 1 -5.39 7.78 -30.15
N LYS A 2 -4.35 6.93 -29.99
CA LYS A 2 -4.42 5.50 -30.40
C LYS A 2 -5.56 4.73 -29.74
N PHE A 3 -5.79 4.91 -28.43
CA PHE A 3 -6.92 4.29 -27.73
C PHE A 3 -8.28 4.67 -28.33
N LEU A 4 -8.51 5.96 -28.62
CA LEU A 4 -9.76 6.43 -29.21
C LEU A 4 -10.04 5.81 -30.59
N LEU A 5 -8.99 5.66 -31.42
CA LEU A 5 -9.15 5.04 -32.74
C LEU A 5 -9.59 3.59 -32.61
N ILE A 6 -8.96 2.83 -31.69
CA ILE A 6 -9.31 1.43 -31.45
C ILE A 6 -10.73 1.33 -30.89
N GLU A 7 -11.08 2.15 -29.89
CA GLU A 7 -12.38 2.14 -29.24
C GLU A 7 -13.53 2.57 -30.17
N ASN A 8 -13.27 3.47 -31.13
CA ASN A 8 -14.26 3.83 -32.15
C ASN A 8 -14.46 2.74 -33.21
N GLN A 9 -13.44 1.94 -33.49
CA GLN A 9 -13.54 0.77 -34.40
C GLN A 9 -14.19 -0.42 -33.73
N ASN A 10 -13.83 -0.68 -32.46
CA ASN A 10 -14.28 -1.84 -31.70
C ASN A 10 -14.81 -1.37 -30.34
N LYS A 11 -16.11 -1.07 -30.29
CA LYS A 11 -16.76 -0.56 -29.09
C LYS A 11 -16.68 -1.57 -27.94
N SER A 12 -16.06 -1.15 -26.84
CA SER A 12 -16.03 -1.94 -25.59
C SER A 12 -17.34 -1.78 -24.81
N ASP A 13 -17.78 -2.81 -24.12
CA ASP A 13 -18.91 -2.75 -23.18
C ASP A 13 -18.57 -1.90 -21.95
N LEU A 14 -17.28 -1.90 -21.58
CA LEU A 14 -16.78 -1.27 -20.37
C LEU A 14 -15.35 -0.74 -20.58
N ILE A 15 -15.08 0.45 -20.06
CA ILE A 15 -13.74 1.07 -20.04
C ILE A 15 -13.28 1.20 -18.60
N GLU A 16 -12.17 0.55 -18.26
CA GLU A 16 -11.54 0.67 -16.96
C GLU A 16 -10.46 1.76 -16.97
N ILE A 17 -10.52 2.64 -15.97
CA ILE A 17 -9.54 3.70 -15.76
C ILE A 17 -8.84 3.45 -14.42
N HIS A 18 -7.54 3.17 -14.44
CA HIS A 18 -6.77 2.92 -13.23
C HIS A 18 -5.97 4.15 -12.82
N ASN A 19 -6.31 4.72 -11.68
CA ASN A 19 -5.52 5.74 -10.97
C ASN A 19 -5.23 7.02 -11.81
N ARG A 20 -6.14 7.34 -12.74
CA ARG A 20 -6.05 8.52 -13.62
C ARG A 20 -7.41 9.18 -13.83
N PRO A 21 -8.04 9.73 -12.74
CA PRO A 21 -9.39 10.29 -12.84
C PRO A 21 -9.52 11.41 -13.87
N ILE A 22 -8.46 12.21 -14.09
CA ILE A 22 -8.44 13.27 -15.07
C ILE A 22 -8.76 12.80 -16.51
N TYR A 23 -8.49 11.53 -16.84
CA TYR A 23 -8.78 10.99 -18.16
C TYR A 23 -10.27 10.93 -18.46
N LEU A 24 -11.12 10.81 -17.43
CA LEU A 24 -12.55 10.78 -17.62
C LEU A 24 -13.09 12.06 -18.25
N ASN A 25 -12.52 13.22 -17.88
CA ASN A 25 -12.90 14.52 -18.44
C ASN A 25 -12.70 14.59 -19.96
N TYR A 26 -11.71 13.88 -20.47
CA TYR A 26 -11.44 13.78 -21.89
C TYR A 26 -12.28 12.69 -22.57
N LEU A 27 -12.32 11.51 -21.96
CA LEU A 27 -13.01 10.36 -22.54
C LEU A 27 -14.52 10.59 -22.68
N THR A 28 -15.17 11.26 -21.73
CA THR A 28 -16.61 11.57 -21.81
C THR A 28 -16.98 12.56 -22.94
N LYS A 29 -16.01 13.36 -23.39
CA LYS A 29 -16.19 14.28 -24.53
C LYS A 29 -16.01 13.57 -25.87
N GLU A 30 -15.05 12.66 -25.95
CA GLU A 30 -14.65 11.99 -27.19
C GLU A 30 -15.45 10.71 -27.48
N LEU A 31 -15.94 10.07 -26.42
CA LEU A 31 -16.65 8.78 -26.50
C LEU A 31 -18.00 8.90 -25.80
N SER A 32 -19.07 9.06 -26.58
CA SER A 32 -20.43 9.05 -26.04
C SER A 32 -20.88 7.63 -25.69
N ASN A 33 -21.79 7.53 -24.73
CA ASN A 33 -22.47 6.27 -24.36
C ASN A 33 -21.51 5.11 -24.05
N ARG A 34 -20.54 5.35 -23.15
CA ARG A 34 -19.65 4.32 -22.61
C ARG A 34 -19.83 4.16 -21.10
N ASN A 35 -19.66 2.94 -20.63
CA ASN A 35 -19.61 2.65 -19.22
C ASN A 35 -18.15 2.76 -18.73
N TYR A 36 -17.93 3.61 -17.71
CA TYR A 36 -16.60 3.81 -17.12
C TYR A 36 -16.57 3.25 -15.71
N ILE A 37 -15.53 2.45 -15.40
CA ILE A 37 -15.17 2.10 -14.03
C ILE A 37 -13.84 2.77 -13.70
N LEU A 38 -13.81 3.51 -12.60
CA LEU A 38 -12.59 4.18 -12.12
C LEU A 38 -12.07 3.46 -10.88
N TYR A 39 -10.81 3.02 -10.94
CA TYR A 39 -10.10 2.39 -9.81
C TYR A 39 -9.13 3.38 -9.17
N PHE A 40 -9.29 3.61 -7.87
CA PHE A 40 -8.34 4.36 -7.04
C PHE A 40 -7.39 3.41 -6.33
N HIS A 41 -6.09 3.57 -6.61
CA HIS A 41 -4.99 2.87 -5.94
C HIS A 41 -4.18 3.80 -5.02
N ASN A 42 -4.34 5.13 -5.16
CA ASN A 42 -3.73 6.18 -4.35
C ASN A 42 -4.83 7.00 -3.65
N ASP A 43 -4.40 7.95 -2.80
CA ASP A 43 -5.31 8.91 -2.16
C ASP A 43 -6.05 9.74 -3.21
N PRO A 44 -7.40 9.65 -3.30
CA PRO A 44 -8.18 10.40 -4.27
C PRO A 44 -7.98 11.91 -4.21
N LEU A 45 -7.73 12.47 -3.01
CA LEU A 45 -7.55 13.91 -2.85
C LEU A 45 -6.18 14.41 -3.30
N SER A 46 -5.22 13.52 -3.52
CA SER A 46 -3.88 13.86 -4.03
C SER A 46 -3.77 13.81 -5.55
N MET A 47 -4.87 13.57 -6.27
CA MET A 47 -4.84 13.28 -7.70
C MET A 47 -5.57 14.35 -8.52
N ASN A 48 -4.98 14.75 -9.65
CA ASN A 48 -5.65 15.61 -10.61
C ASN A 48 -6.91 14.94 -11.17
N GLY A 49 -8.03 15.68 -11.13
CA GLY A 49 -9.35 15.21 -11.58
C GLY A 49 -10.15 14.48 -10.49
N SER A 50 -9.70 14.52 -9.22
CA SER A 50 -10.48 14.08 -8.06
C SER A 50 -10.18 14.89 -6.78
N ALA A 51 -9.27 15.86 -6.83
CA ALA A 51 -8.89 16.64 -5.65
C ALA A 51 -10.02 17.53 -5.14
N SER A 52 -10.75 18.20 -6.03
CA SER A 52 -11.87 19.09 -5.66
C SER A 52 -13.18 18.32 -5.48
N ILE A 53 -14.13 18.92 -4.75
CA ILE A 53 -15.50 18.38 -4.62
C ILE A 53 -16.17 18.30 -5.99
N ASN A 54 -16.01 19.34 -6.82
CA ASN A 54 -16.59 19.38 -8.17
C ASN A 54 -16.06 18.27 -9.07
N ASP A 55 -14.76 17.97 -9.01
CA ASP A 55 -14.18 16.82 -9.72
C ASP A 55 -14.86 15.52 -9.30
N ARG A 56 -15.02 15.31 -7.99
CA ARG A 56 -15.59 14.07 -7.45
C ARG A 56 -17.09 13.93 -7.77
N ILE A 57 -17.84 15.03 -7.78
CA ILE A 57 -19.24 15.04 -8.25
C ILE A 57 -19.28 14.68 -9.75
N PHE A 58 -18.38 15.23 -10.57
CA PHE A 58 -18.27 14.88 -11.98
C PHE A 58 -17.97 13.37 -12.17
N LEU A 59 -17.05 12.80 -11.38
CA LEU A 59 -16.74 11.38 -11.42
C LEU A 59 -17.96 10.52 -11.04
N LEU A 60 -18.69 10.89 -9.97
CA LEU A 60 -19.92 10.19 -9.55
C LEU A 60 -21.00 10.22 -10.63
N LYS A 61 -21.14 11.35 -11.32
CA LYS A 61 -22.13 11.49 -12.41
C LYS A 61 -21.79 10.59 -13.61
N ASN A 62 -20.51 10.52 -13.98
CA ASN A 62 -20.08 9.92 -15.24
C ASN A 62 -19.54 8.49 -15.14
N CYS A 63 -19.16 8.01 -13.94
CA CYS A 63 -18.77 6.62 -13.77
C CYS A 63 -19.99 5.71 -13.52
N TYR A 64 -19.95 4.50 -14.08
CA TYR A 64 -20.82 3.40 -13.71
C TYR A 64 -20.51 2.87 -12.30
N ARG A 65 -19.20 2.71 -11.98
CA ARG A 65 -18.69 2.37 -10.65
C ARG A 65 -17.39 3.12 -10.37
N ILE A 66 -17.14 3.38 -9.08
CA ILE A 66 -15.86 3.88 -8.58
C ILE A 66 -15.37 2.90 -7.52
N VAL A 67 -14.22 2.30 -7.76
CA VAL A 67 -13.64 1.24 -6.95
C VAL A 67 -12.47 1.79 -6.14
N PHE A 68 -12.49 1.53 -4.85
CA PHE A 68 -11.43 1.90 -3.92
C PHE A 68 -10.72 0.65 -3.40
N ASN A 69 -9.42 0.75 -3.20
CA ASN A 69 -8.63 -0.34 -2.64
C ASN A 69 -8.73 -0.46 -1.10
N SER A 70 -9.41 0.49 -0.43
CA SER A 70 -9.61 0.50 1.02
C SER A 70 -10.82 1.37 1.41
N ASN A 71 -11.38 1.12 2.59
CA ASN A 71 -12.38 1.99 3.20
C ASN A 71 -11.79 3.38 3.49
N TRP A 72 -10.50 3.44 3.85
CA TRP A 72 -9.80 4.70 4.01
C TRP A 72 -9.84 5.54 2.73
N SER A 73 -9.48 4.96 1.57
CA SER A 73 -9.52 5.65 0.27
C SER A 73 -10.94 6.10 -0.08
N LYS A 74 -11.97 5.27 0.17
CA LYS A 74 -13.37 5.65 0.00
C LYS A 74 -13.75 6.83 0.89
N LYS A 75 -13.36 6.80 2.17
CA LYS A 75 -13.60 7.90 3.12
C LYS A 75 -12.93 9.19 2.66
N ARG A 76 -11.69 9.12 2.17
CA ARG A 76 -10.98 10.26 1.60
C ARG A 76 -11.74 10.87 0.41
N PHE A 77 -12.23 10.04 -0.50
CA PHE A 77 -13.02 10.49 -1.65
C PHE A 77 -14.29 11.23 -1.20
N LEU A 78 -14.88 10.83 -0.11
CA LEU A 78 -16.15 11.40 0.40
C LEU A 78 -15.97 12.64 1.26
N GLU A 79 -14.75 13.04 1.60
CA GLU A 79 -14.52 14.24 2.43
C GLU A 79 -15.15 15.50 1.84
N GLY A 80 -16.04 16.13 2.61
CA GLY A 80 -16.75 17.35 2.22
C GLY A 80 -17.88 17.15 1.21
N MET A 81 -18.27 15.91 0.89
CA MET A 81 -19.39 15.61 -0.01
C MET A 81 -20.72 15.50 0.75
N SER A 82 -21.85 15.64 0.04
CA SER A 82 -23.19 15.53 0.60
C SER A 82 -23.56 14.11 1.00
N SER A 83 -24.63 13.98 1.82
CA SER A 83 -25.19 12.68 2.24
C SER A 83 -25.58 11.78 1.06
N ASP A 84 -26.12 12.34 -0.01
CA ASP A 84 -26.52 11.57 -1.20
C ASP A 84 -25.31 10.95 -1.91
N ALA A 85 -24.19 11.67 -1.94
CA ALA A 85 -22.93 11.13 -2.47
C ALA A 85 -22.40 9.97 -1.59
N ILE A 86 -22.52 10.09 -0.26
CA ILE A 86 -22.07 9.08 0.69
C ILE A 86 -22.82 7.76 0.50
N ASN A 87 -24.13 7.83 0.24
CA ASN A 87 -25.02 6.69 0.06
C ASN A 87 -25.06 6.14 -1.37
N SER A 88 -24.22 6.66 -2.27
CA SER A 88 -24.21 6.20 -3.66
C SER A 88 -23.75 4.75 -3.79
N GLU A 89 -24.59 3.92 -4.39
CA GLU A 89 -24.28 2.51 -4.71
C GLU A 89 -23.13 2.35 -5.71
N LYS A 90 -22.73 3.43 -6.38
CA LYS A 90 -21.60 3.41 -7.33
C LYS A 90 -20.25 3.26 -6.64
N LEU A 91 -20.15 3.54 -5.32
CA LEU A 91 -18.91 3.54 -4.56
C LEU A 91 -18.69 2.19 -3.87
N ILE A 92 -17.78 1.40 -4.40
CA ILE A 92 -17.47 0.06 -3.86
C ILE A 92 -16.02 -0.03 -3.38
N VAL A 93 -15.79 -0.83 -2.35
CA VAL A 93 -14.45 -1.16 -1.86
C VAL A 93 -14.12 -2.59 -2.27
N ILE A 94 -13.00 -2.76 -2.98
CA ILE A 94 -12.44 -4.06 -3.32
C ILE A 94 -10.98 -4.05 -2.89
N HIS A 95 -10.70 -4.74 -1.78
CA HIS A 95 -9.34 -4.85 -1.28
C HIS A 95 -8.45 -5.58 -2.29
N GLN A 96 -7.21 -5.12 -2.42
CA GLN A 96 -6.21 -5.84 -3.20
C GLN A 96 -5.91 -7.18 -2.53
N SER A 97 -5.57 -8.17 -3.34
CA SER A 97 -5.18 -9.50 -2.88
C SER A 97 -3.68 -9.74 -3.05
N ALA A 98 -3.16 -10.71 -2.32
CA ALA A 98 -1.83 -11.27 -2.52
C ALA A 98 -1.93 -12.79 -2.65
N ALA A 99 -1.07 -13.37 -3.49
CA ALA A 99 -1.02 -14.81 -3.62
C ALA A 99 -0.63 -15.46 -2.29
N LYS A 100 -1.46 -16.38 -1.79
CA LYS A 100 -1.16 -17.18 -0.61
C LYS A 100 -0.23 -18.33 -1.02
N ASN A 101 0.97 -18.34 -0.46
CA ASN A 101 1.90 -19.44 -0.64
C ASN A 101 1.78 -20.45 0.50
N LYS A 102 2.02 -21.73 0.21
CA LYS A 102 2.22 -22.73 1.26
C LYS A 102 3.58 -22.46 1.89
N VAL A 103 3.58 -21.97 3.12
CA VAL A 103 4.78 -21.67 3.89
C VAL A 103 4.75 -22.48 5.18
N ASP A 104 5.80 -23.24 5.41
CA ASP A 104 6.00 -23.94 6.68
C ASP A 104 6.53 -22.91 7.70
N ILE A 105 5.68 -22.50 8.62
CA ILE A 105 6.01 -21.49 9.65
C ILE A 105 7.16 -21.97 10.54
N LYS A 106 7.32 -23.27 10.75
CA LYS A 106 8.41 -23.83 11.56
C LYS A 106 9.77 -23.66 10.92
N LYS A 107 9.83 -23.46 9.60
CA LYS A 107 11.06 -23.22 8.84
C LYS A 107 11.42 -21.73 8.70
N LYS A 108 10.63 -20.84 9.30
CA LYS A 108 10.96 -19.42 9.34
C LYS A 108 12.29 -19.18 10.05
N GLN A 109 13.08 -18.28 9.48
CA GLN A 109 14.37 -17.91 10.07
C GLN A 109 14.20 -16.70 11.00
N LYS A 110 15.07 -16.50 11.94
CA LYS A 110 15.12 -15.31 12.81
C LYS A 110 15.53 -14.07 12.01
N ILE A 111 14.65 -13.67 11.09
CA ILE A 111 14.82 -12.56 10.17
C ILE A 111 13.72 -11.52 10.42
N ILE A 112 14.14 -10.27 10.56
CA ILE A 112 13.28 -9.10 10.56
C ILE A 112 13.46 -8.38 9.22
N THR A 113 12.37 -8.01 8.53
CA THR A 113 12.45 -7.32 7.25
C THR A 113 11.77 -5.96 7.24
N PHE A 114 12.36 -5.07 6.44
CA PHE A 114 11.74 -3.85 5.95
C PHE A 114 11.77 -3.87 4.42
N VAL A 115 10.62 -3.63 3.79
CA VAL A 115 10.49 -3.58 2.33
C VAL A 115 9.79 -2.28 1.93
N GLY A 116 10.44 -1.47 1.10
CA GLY A 116 9.89 -0.20 0.62
C GLY A 116 10.96 0.86 0.37
N LYS A 117 10.52 2.08 0.08
CA LYS A 117 11.45 3.21 -0.06
C LYS A 117 12.18 3.48 1.25
N LEU A 118 13.51 3.63 1.19
CA LEU A 118 14.36 3.79 2.37
C LEU A 118 14.38 5.25 2.88
N ASN A 119 13.20 5.81 3.13
CA ASN A 119 13.03 7.21 3.52
C ASN A 119 12.23 7.38 4.82
N ARG A 120 12.19 8.63 5.31
CA ARG A 120 11.49 8.99 6.55
C ARG A 120 9.98 8.81 6.44
N SER A 121 9.37 9.06 5.27
CA SER A 121 7.93 8.89 5.11
C SER A 121 7.50 7.43 5.25
N LYS A 122 8.35 6.48 4.86
CA LYS A 122 8.13 5.04 5.10
C LYS A 122 8.60 4.56 6.48
N GLY A 123 9.16 5.46 7.31
CA GLY A 123 9.59 5.14 8.67
C GLY A 123 10.90 4.37 8.75
N TYR A 124 11.70 4.35 7.68
CA TYR A 124 12.96 3.60 7.67
C TYR A 124 13.94 4.04 8.77
N ASP A 125 13.95 5.32 9.12
CA ASP A 125 14.74 5.87 10.23
C ASP A 125 14.31 5.33 11.60
N LEU A 126 13.00 5.13 11.83
CA LEU A 126 12.47 4.54 13.05
C LEU A 126 12.80 3.04 13.12
N PHE A 127 12.55 2.35 12.01
CA PHE A 127 12.86 0.93 11.86
C PHE A 127 14.33 0.66 12.16
N GLY A 128 15.24 1.37 11.50
CA GLY A 128 16.68 1.16 11.66
C GLY A 128 17.15 1.35 13.10
N LYS A 129 16.69 2.42 13.77
CA LYS A 129 17.01 2.66 15.18
C LYS A 129 16.47 1.55 16.11
N ALA A 130 15.27 1.02 15.83
CA ALA A 130 14.68 -0.06 16.62
C ALA A 130 15.42 -1.39 16.43
N VAL A 131 15.67 -1.78 15.18
CA VAL A 131 16.31 -3.09 14.90
C VAL A 131 17.78 -3.12 15.31
N LEU A 132 18.50 -1.99 15.34
CA LEU A 132 19.85 -1.96 15.90
C LEU A 132 19.87 -2.31 17.39
N LYS A 133 18.84 -1.95 18.16
CA LYS A 133 18.70 -2.39 19.57
C LYS A 133 18.44 -3.88 19.67
N ILE A 134 17.58 -4.43 18.80
CA ILE A 134 17.34 -5.89 18.71
C ILE A 134 18.62 -6.63 18.37
N LEU A 135 19.36 -6.18 17.36
CA LEU A 135 20.61 -6.82 16.95
C LEU A 135 21.72 -6.76 18.01
N LYS A 136 21.72 -5.75 18.87
CA LYS A 136 22.65 -5.69 20.01
C LYS A 136 22.30 -6.72 21.09
N LYS A 137 21.00 -6.95 21.34
CA LYS A 137 20.53 -7.83 22.41
C LYS A 137 20.48 -9.30 21.99
N TYR A 138 20.11 -9.59 20.75
CA TYR A 138 19.85 -10.93 20.23
C TYR A 138 20.82 -11.28 19.10
N SER A 139 21.79 -12.15 19.37
CA SER A 139 22.90 -12.46 18.44
C SER A 139 22.47 -13.30 17.23
N GLU A 140 21.42 -14.07 17.34
CA GLU A 140 20.91 -14.99 16.32
C GLU A 140 20.03 -14.31 15.27
N TRP A 141 19.52 -13.09 15.52
CA TRP A 141 18.67 -12.39 14.59
C TRP A 141 19.45 -11.67 13.49
N LYS A 142 18.86 -11.64 12.29
CA LYS A 142 19.33 -10.86 11.13
C LYS A 142 18.27 -9.89 10.69
N VAL A 143 18.67 -8.82 10.04
CA VAL A 143 17.76 -7.82 9.45
C VAL A 143 18.05 -7.72 7.97
N PHE A 144 17.01 -7.85 7.16
CA PHE A 144 17.09 -7.62 5.72
C PHE A 144 16.27 -6.39 5.33
N VAL A 145 16.86 -5.54 4.52
CA VAL A 145 16.22 -4.31 4.02
C VAL A 145 16.22 -4.36 2.51
N ALA A 146 15.03 -4.38 1.91
CA ALA A 146 14.84 -4.36 0.47
C ALA A 146 14.16 -3.06 0.03
N GLY A 147 14.75 -2.40 -0.95
CA GLY A 147 14.31 -1.12 -1.48
C GLY A 147 15.45 -0.14 -1.65
N ASP A 148 15.12 1.02 -2.18
CA ASP A 148 16.08 2.08 -2.44
C ASP A 148 15.42 3.46 -2.29
N GLU A 149 16.21 4.49 -2.01
CA GLU A 149 15.83 5.91 -2.09
C GLU A 149 17.10 6.77 -2.14
N PRO A 150 17.61 7.05 -3.34
CA PRO A 150 18.88 7.78 -3.49
C PRO A 150 18.84 9.22 -2.95
N ARG A 151 17.64 9.81 -2.83
CA ARG A 151 17.45 11.20 -2.37
C ARG A 151 17.49 11.35 -0.85
N ASP A 152 17.26 10.27 -0.08
CA ASP A 152 17.21 10.30 1.38
C ASP A 152 18.35 9.46 1.97
N LYS A 153 19.39 10.11 2.45
CA LYS A 153 20.63 9.46 2.92
C LYS A 153 20.49 8.98 4.38
N ILE A 154 19.68 7.94 4.60
CA ILE A 154 19.57 7.29 5.91
C ILE A 154 20.46 6.05 5.94
N TYR A 155 21.47 6.06 6.80
CA TYR A 155 22.42 4.96 6.90
C TYR A 155 22.37 4.31 8.28
N PHE A 156 22.34 2.97 8.27
CA PHE A 156 22.57 2.15 9.44
C PHE A 156 23.64 1.12 9.09
N ASN A 157 24.58 0.90 10.01
CA ASN A 157 25.66 -0.07 9.84
C ASN A 157 25.62 -1.09 10.98
N HIS A 158 25.53 -2.38 10.63
CA HIS A 158 25.67 -3.50 11.55
C HIS A 158 25.92 -4.75 10.73
N LYS A 159 26.84 -5.65 11.19
CA LYS A 159 27.24 -6.88 10.45
C LYS A 159 26.07 -7.81 10.09
N ARG A 160 24.97 -7.77 10.84
CA ARG A 160 23.77 -8.57 10.62
C ARG A 160 22.58 -7.77 10.06
N LEU A 161 22.78 -6.52 9.63
CA LEU A 161 21.82 -5.74 8.86
C LEU A 161 22.27 -5.70 7.41
N ILE A 162 21.54 -6.44 6.56
CA ILE A 162 21.87 -6.66 5.16
C ILE A 162 20.95 -5.80 4.29
N LYS A 163 21.52 -4.90 3.53
CA LYS A 163 20.79 -4.09 2.52
C LYS A 163 20.84 -4.81 1.18
N LEU A 164 19.69 -5.13 0.63
CA LEU A 164 19.53 -5.85 -0.62
C LEU A 164 19.40 -4.92 -1.85
N GLY A 165 19.23 -3.60 -1.60
CA GLY A 165 18.90 -2.66 -2.67
C GLY A 165 17.52 -2.95 -3.27
N PHE A 166 17.29 -2.48 -4.50
CA PHE A 166 16.08 -2.82 -5.25
C PHE A 166 16.15 -4.27 -5.72
N ILE A 167 15.15 -5.06 -5.35
CA ILE A 167 14.99 -6.43 -5.82
C ILE A 167 13.63 -6.61 -6.49
N LYS A 168 13.52 -7.54 -7.45
CA LYS A 168 12.28 -7.84 -8.16
C LYS A 168 11.25 -8.45 -7.22
N HIS A 169 9.97 -8.30 -7.54
CA HIS A 169 8.84 -8.77 -6.71
C HIS A 169 8.96 -10.24 -6.30
N ALA A 170 9.38 -11.14 -7.20
CA ALA A 170 9.61 -12.54 -6.87
C ALA A 170 10.63 -12.71 -5.72
N GLY A 171 11.74 -11.93 -5.75
CA GLY A 171 12.74 -11.93 -4.67
C GLY A 171 12.19 -11.40 -3.33
N ILE A 172 11.26 -10.43 -3.36
CA ILE A 172 10.54 -9.97 -2.15
C ILE A 172 9.71 -11.12 -1.57
N ILE A 173 8.98 -11.84 -2.40
CA ILE A 173 8.16 -12.98 -1.95
C ILE A 173 9.05 -14.08 -1.34
N ASP A 174 10.18 -14.40 -1.97
CA ASP A 174 11.12 -15.39 -1.44
C ASP A 174 11.79 -14.94 -0.14
N LEU A 175 12.03 -13.64 0.02
CA LEU A 175 12.47 -13.06 1.28
C LEU A 175 11.39 -13.24 2.37
N TYR A 176 10.13 -12.92 2.08
CA TYR A 176 9.03 -13.07 3.03
C TYR A 176 8.81 -14.54 3.45
N LYS A 177 8.96 -15.51 2.54
CA LYS A 177 8.88 -16.95 2.90
C LYS A 177 9.86 -17.35 4.00
N LYS A 178 11.01 -16.70 4.11
CA LYS A 178 12.05 -16.96 5.12
C LYS A 178 11.92 -16.06 6.36
N THR A 179 11.26 -14.93 6.25
CA THR A 179 11.16 -13.90 7.27
C THR A 179 10.18 -14.28 8.38
N SER A 180 10.58 -14.11 9.64
CA SER A 180 9.68 -14.24 10.79
C SER A 180 8.87 -12.97 11.02
N ILE A 181 9.50 -11.78 11.03
CA ILE A 181 8.85 -10.52 11.37
C ILE A 181 9.04 -9.51 10.23
N ALA A 182 7.93 -8.96 9.72
CA ALA A 182 7.94 -7.85 8.77
C ALA A 182 7.42 -6.57 9.43
N VAL A 183 8.11 -5.44 9.21
CA VAL A 183 7.74 -4.15 9.82
C VAL A 183 7.42 -3.14 8.74
N VAL A 184 6.21 -2.57 8.78
CA VAL A 184 5.71 -1.53 7.87
C VAL A 184 5.30 -0.32 8.71
N CYS A 185 6.28 0.50 9.08
CA CYS A 185 6.12 1.61 10.02
C CYS A 185 6.02 2.97 9.32
N SER A 186 5.19 3.06 8.28
CA SER A 186 5.00 4.28 7.50
C SER A 186 4.44 5.43 8.33
N ARG A 187 4.97 6.65 8.12
CA ARG A 187 4.34 7.91 8.52
C ARG A 187 3.35 8.40 7.48
N TRP A 188 3.54 7.97 6.25
CA TRP A 188 2.65 8.28 5.14
C TRP A 188 1.31 7.56 5.32
N GLU A 189 0.23 8.23 4.98
CA GLU A 189 -1.10 7.61 4.92
C GLU A 189 -1.14 6.68 3.70
N GLU A 190 -0.93 5.39 3.94
CA GLU A 190 -0.91 4.39 2.87
C GLU A 190 -2.33 4.18 2.34
N PRO A 191 -2.56 4.27 1.04
CA PRO A 191 -3.90 3.99 0.51
C PRO A 191 -4.41 2.57 0.77
N PHE A 192 -3.48 1.59 0.87
CA PHE A 192 -3.77 0.22 1.28
C PHE A 192 -2.57 -0.41 2.01
N GLY A 193 -1.49 -0.77 1.30
CA GLY A 193 -0.29 -1.33 1.90
C GLY A 193 0.02 -2.76 1.45
N ARG A 194 0.35 -2.93 0.19
CA ARG A 194 0.66 -4.25 -0.39
C ARG A 194 1.77 -5.00 0.33
N THR A 195 2.79 -4.30 0.83
CA THR A 195 3.92 -4.92 1.52
C THR A 195 3.51 -5.66 2.79
N SER A 196 2.58 -5.11 3.59
CA SER A 196 2.03 -5.78 4.78
C SER A 196 1.18 -6.99 4.40
N LEU A 197 0.32 -6.84 3.38
CA LEU A 197 -0.51 -7.92 2.88
C LEU A 197 0.34 -9.09 2.33
N GLU A 198 1.36 -8.81 1.52
CA GLU A 198 2.26 -9.81 0.96
C GLU A 198 3.08 -10.52 2.04
N ALA A 199 3.58 -9.78 3.03
CA ALA A 199 4.28 -10.36 4.17
C ALA A 199 3.37 -11.30 4.99
N SER A 200 2.14 -10.86 5.28
CA SER A 200 1.13 -11.67 5.97
C SER A 200 0.77 -12.93 5.19
N ALA A 201 0.51 -12.81 3.87
CA ALA A 201 0.20 -13.94 2.98
C ALA A 201 1.33 -14.97 2.88
N ASN A 202 2.56 -14.56 3.21
CA ASN A 202 3.74 -15.43 3.28
C ASN A 202 4.12 -15.84 4.71
N GLY A 203 3.20 -15.70 5.68
CA GLY A 203 3.34 -16.22 7.04
C GLY A 203 4.30 -15.42 7.92
N CYS A 204 4.57 -14.16 7.64
CA CYS A 204 5.30 -13.29 8.56
C CYS A 204 4.38 -12.82 9.70
N ALA A 205 4.90 -12.69 10.91
CA ALA A 205 4.32 -11.82 11.91
C ALA A 205 4.51 -10.36 11.45
N VAL A 206 3.41 -9.61 11.31
CA VAL A 206 3.47 -8.28 10.70
C VAL A 206 3.20 -7.19 11.74
N ILE A 207 4.09 -6.20 11.81
CA ILE A 207 3.93 -4.99 12.62
C ILE A 207 3.70 -3.82 11.68
N ILE A 208 2.60 -3.09 11.86
CA ILE A 208 2.26 -1.93 11.03
C ILE A 208 2.01 -0.68 11.86
N SER A 209 2.19 0.48 11.23
CA SER A 209 1.65 1.74 11.76
C SER A 209 0.14 1.84 11.49
N ASN A 210 -0.57 2.60 12.34
CA ASN A 210 -1.98 2.92 12.12
C ASN A 210 -2.07 4.14 11.16
N ARG A 211 -1.85 3.90 9.86
CA ARG A 211 -1.81 4.94 8.83
C ARG A 211 -2.58 4.53 7.57
N GLY A 212 -3.55 5.38 7.20
CA GLY A 212 -4.36 5.16 6.00
C GLY A 212 -5.10 3.83 6.02
N GLY A 213 -5.03 3.12 4.91
CA GLY A 213 -5.60 1.78 4.73
C GLY A 213 -4.71 0.63 5.23
N LEU A 214 -3.54 0.88 5.84
CA LEU A 214 -2.67 -0.19 6.36
C LEU A 214 -3.42 -1.15 7.30
N PRO A 215 -4.22 -0.68 8.28
CA PRO A 215 -4.97 -1.58 9.17
C PRO A 215 -5.88 -2.56 8.44
N GLU A 216 -6.37 -2.20 7.26
CA GLU A 216 -7.27 -3.04 6.45
C GLU A 216 -6.54 -4.22 5.77
N THR A 217 -5.20 -4.24 5.82
CA THR A 217 -4.38 -5.31 5.22
C THR A 217 -4.15 -6.50 6.16
N LEU A 218 -4.53 -6.40 7.43
CA LEU A 218 -4.27 -7.40 8.45
C LEU A 218 -5.56 -7.98 9.01
N THR A 219 -5.66 -9.31 9.02
CA THR A 219 -6.61 -10.05 9.86
C THR A 219 -6.03 -10.30 11.25
N ASN A 220 -4.75 -10.66 11.31
CA ASN A 220 -3.99 -10.86 12.54
C ASN A 220 -2.62 -10.21 12.39
N GLY A 221 -2.26 -9.30 13.29
CA GLY A 221 -0.97 -8.61 13.28
C GLY A 221 -0.92 -7.55 14.38
N VAL A 222 0.19 -6.85 14.45
CA VAL A 222 0.41 -5.82 15.48
C VAL A 222 0.27 -4.44 14.86
N ILE A 223 -0.73 -3.68 15.31
CA ILE A 223 -0.88 -2.27 14.97
C ILE A 223 -0.22 -1.44 16.08
N LEU A 224 0.75 -0.59 15.69
CA LEU A 224 1.44 0.30 16.62
C LEU A 224 0.48 1.37 17.15
N LYS A 225 0.40 1.52 18.47
CA LYS A 225 -0.37 2.59 19.13
C LYS A 225 0.33 3.95 18.98
N LYS A 226 1.65 3.96 19.06
CA LYS A 226 2.50 5.12 18.84
C LYS A 226 3.58 4.80 17.84
N LEU A 227 3.76 5.65 16.84
CA LEU A 227 4.78 5.46 15.83
C LEU A 227 6.13 6.04 16.31
N ASN A 228 6.87 5.27 17.08
CA ASN A 228 8.19 5.64 17.59
C ASN A 228 9.11 4.43 17.74
N VAL A 229 10.40 4.70 17.97
CA VAL A 229 11.45 3.67 18.06
C VAL A 229 11.21 2.71 19.23
N LYS A 230 10.72 3.23 20.37
CA LYS A 230 10.50 2.43 21.58
C LYS A 230 9.41 1.38 21.32
N GLU A 231 8.27 1.79 20.80
CA GLU A 231 7.17 0.85 20.56
C GLU A 231 7.50 -0.17 19.47
N ILE A 232 8.17 0.23 18.37
CA ILE A 232 8.62 -0.72 17.34
C ILE A 232 9.54 -1.77 17.97
N TYR A 233 10.51 -1.35 18.79
CA TYR A 233 11.42 -2.25 19.50
C TYR A 233 10.64 -3.24 20.39
N GLU A 234 9.77 -2.72 21.28
CA GLU A 234 9.00 -3.53 22.23
C GLU A 234 8.08 -4.55 21.53
N ARG A 235 7.49 -4.15 20.38
CA ARG A 235 6.63 -5.08 19.60
C ARG A 235 7.43 -6.17 18.90
N ILE A 236 8.61 -5.84 18.36
CA ILE A 236 9.51 -6.87 17.81
C ILE A 236 9.97 -7.83 18.89
N GLU A 237 10.33 -7.32 20.06
CA GLU A 237 10.84 -8.12 21.17
C GLU A 237 9.79 -9.09 21.75
N LYS A 238 8.51 -8.70 21.66
CA LYS A 238 7.39 -9.52 22.19
C LYS A 238 6.99 -10.66 21.26
N LEU A 239 7.34 -10.61 19.97
CA LEU A 239 7.08 -11.64 18.97
C LEU A 239 8.20 -12.67 18.89
#